data_42adda7cd1a00c1a77acb0c0ba3ed30b
#
_entry.id   42adda7cd1a00c1a77acb0c0ba3ed30b
#
_cell.length_a   1.000
_cell.length_b   1.000
_cell.length_c   1.000
_cell.angle_alpha   90.00
_cell.angle_beta   90.00
_cell.angle_gamma   90.00
#
_symmetry.space_group_name_H-M   'P 1'
#
loop_
_entity.id
_entity.type
_entity.pdbx_description
1 polymer ?
#
loop_
_entity_poly.entity_id
_entity_poly.type
_entity_poly.pdbx_seq_one_letter_code
_entity_poly.pdbx_strand_id
1 'polypeptide(L)'
;MMLVCGLMAVGSVSAQVKADDILGTYKVVQGQDNSKVTFRKNGNGYSCQVVWLENMKEKDGSPRTDKKNPDKSKRTTPSDKIVLIDKITFDEAKQEWGNGQIYDPTRGKFFKVRVSFKDAKTLKVRGSWGPISETVYWTKL
;
A
#
# COMPACT_ATOMS: atom_id res chain seq x y z
N MET A 1 -19.73 -10.86 -38.62
CA MET A 1 -19.39 -10.87 -38.31
C MET A 1 -18.85 -10.61 -37.45
N MET A 2 -18.79 -10.54 -37.24
CA MET A 2 -18.33 -10.37 -36.58
C MET A 2 -17.89 -10.26 -35.59
N LEU A 3 -17.99 -10.43 -35.51
CA LEU A 3 -17.62 -10.46 -34.69
C LEU A 3 -16.99 -10.34 -33.85
N VAL A 4 -17.14 -10.49 -33.89
CA VAL A 4 -16.62 -10.61 -33.29
C VAL A 4 -15.93 -10.25 -32.66
N CYS A 5 -15.92 -10.15 -32.91
CA CYS A 5 -15.29 -9.95 -32.48
C CYS A 5 -15.00 -9.53 -31.54
N GLY A 6 -15.26 -9.57 -31.51
CA GLY A 6 -15.06 -9.09 -30.89
C GLY A 6 -14.80 -8.91 -29.87
N LEU A 7 -14.98 -9.18 -29.85
CA LEU A 7 -14.82 -9.12 -29.01
C LEU A 7 -14.05 -8.99 -28.22
N MET A 8 -13.85 -9.19 -28.38
CA MET A 8 -13.17 -9.20 -27.78
C MET A 8 -12.66 -8.56 -27.15
N ALA A 9 -12.87 -8.39 -27.42
CA ALA A 9 -12.52 -7.77 -26.98
C ALA A 9 -12.39 -7.40 -26.04
N VAL A 10 -12.60 -7.63 -26.04
CA VAL A 10 -12.61 -7.28 -25.27
C VAL A 10 -12.12 -7.07 -24.38
N GLY A 11 -12.16 -7.22 -24.36
CA GLY A 11 -11.91 -7.10 -23.62
C GLY A 11 -11.18 -6.75 -22.99
N SER A 12 -10.86 -6.87 -23.44
CA SER A 12 -10.11 -6.54 -22.89
C SER A 12 -9.92 -5.71 -22.42
N VAL A 13 -10.59 -5.87 -22.89
CA VAL A 13 -10.22 -4.97 -22.27
C VAL A 13 -9.82 -4.80 -20.91
N SER A 14 -9.05 -5.31 -20.49
CA SER A 14 -8.60 -4.91 -19.22
C SER A 14 -8.36 -3.42 -19.25
N ALA A 15 -9.21 -2.72 -18.57
CA ALA A 15 -9.09 -1.30 -18.48
C ALA A 15 -7.68 -0.95 -18.01
N GLN A 16 -7.05 -0.04 -18.70
CA GLN A 16 -5.78 0.49 -18.24
C GLN A 16 -5.99 1.24 -16.94
N VAL A 17 -5.11 0.99 -16.01
CA VAL A 17 -5.09 1.68 -14.74
C VAL A 17 -4.52 3.08 -14.96
N LYS A 18 -5.10 4.05 -14.28
CA LYS A 18 -4.61 5.43 -14.29
C LYS A 18 -3.87 5.72 -12.99
N ALA A 19 -2.97 6.71 -13.04
CA ALA A 19 -2.16 7.04 -11.87
C ALA A 19 -2.99 7.31 -10.62
N ASP A 20 -4.09 8.05 -10.75
CA ASP A 20 -4.93 8.41 -9.61
C ASP A 20 -5.85 7.29 -9.14
N ASP A 21 -5.90 6.17 -9.82
CA ASP A 21 -6.74 5.04 -9.40
C ASP A 21 -6.33 4.48 -8.04
N ILE A 22 -5.09 4.72 -7.63
CA ILE A 22 -4.60 4.26 -6.33
C ILE A 22 -5.21 5.05 -5.16
N LEU A 23 -5.69 6.26 -5.41
CA LEU A 23 -6.23 7.12 -4.35
C LEU A 23 -7.39 6.45 -3.63
N GLY A 24 -7.44 6.61 -2.31
CA GLY A 24 -8.51 6.08 -1.50
C GLY A 24 -7.99 5.30 -0.31
N THR A 25 -8.92 4.64 0.37
CA THR A 25 -8.65 3.93 1.61
C THR A 25 -8.75 2.42 1.37
N TYR A 26 -7.85 1.68 1.97
CA TYR A 26 -7.74 0.24 1.81
C TYR A 26 -7.72 -0.45 3.16
N LYS A 27 -8.33 -1.61 3.21
CA LYS A 27 -8.25 -2.49 4.38
C LYS A 27 -7.01 -3.35 4.28
N VAL A 28 -6.28 -3.40 5.38
CA VAL A 28 -5.06 -4.23 5.51
C VAL A 28 -5.29 -5.23 6.62
N VAL A 29 -5.10 -6.50 6.31
CA VAL A 29 -5.16 -7.58 7.30
C VAL A 29 -3.75 -8.14 7.44
N GLN A 30 -3.19 -8.04 8.64
CA GLN A 30 -1.87 -8.56 8.93
C GLN A 30 -1.94 -9.40 10.19
N GLY A 31 -1.94 -10.73 10.01
CA GLY A 31 -2.16 -11.64 11.11
C GLY A 31 -3.53 -11.44 11.71
N GLN A 32 -3.59 -11.09 12.99
CA GLN A 32 -4.84 -10.82 13.70
C GLN A 32 -5.16 -9.33 13.77
N ASP A 33 -4.29 -8.48 13.23
CA ASP A 33 -4.49 -7.03 13.24
C ASP A 33 -5.16 -6.58 11.96
N ASN A 34 -6.18 -5.77 12.11
CA ASN A 34 -6.82 -5.07 10.99
C ASN A 34 -6.46 -3.60 11.06
N SER A 35 -6.15 -3.03 9.91
CA SER A 35 -5.88 -1.60 9.80
C SER A 35 -6.46 -1.06 8.51
N LYS A 36 -6.51 0.26 8.43
CA LYS A 36 -6.89 0.95 7.20
C LYS A 36 -5.78 1.94 6.87
N VAL A 37 -5.48 2.01 5.59
CA VAL A 37 -4.47 2.92 5.06
C VAL A 37 -5.09 3.75 3.96
N THR A 38 -4.60 4.97 3.79
CA THR A 38 -5.10 5.87 2.77
C THR A 38 -3.95 6.33 1.89
N PHE A 39 -4.16 6.25 0.58
CA PHE A 39 -3.27 6.85 -0.40
C PHE A 39 -3.75 8.26 -0.75
N ARG A 40 -2.81 9.20 -0.73
CA ARG A 40 -3.08 10.61 -1.06
C ARG A 40 -2.05 11.11 -2.04
N LYS A 41 -2.41 12.17 -2.76
CA LYS A 41 -1.45 12.86 -3.62
C LYS A 41 -0.30 13.44 -2.80
N ASN A 42 0.90 13.34 -3.34
CA ASN A 42 2.10 13.95 -2.77
C ASN A 42 2.96 14.45 -3.93
N GLY A 43 2.81 15.73 -4.29
CA GLY A 43 3.49 16.28 -5.45
C GLY A 43 3.13 15.53 -6.72
N ASN A 44 4.13 15.02 -7.43
CA ASN A 44 3.94 14.23 -8.64
C ASN A 44 3.75 12.74 -8.34
N GLY A 45 3.58 12.38 -7.07
CA GLY A 45 3.44 10.99 -6.67
C GLY A 45 2.36 10.82 -5.61
N TYR A 46 2.50 9.78 -4.82
CA TYR A 46 1.48 9.37 -3.86
C TYR A 46 2.15 8.93 -2.56
N SER A 47 1.51 9.25 -1.45
CA SER A 47 1.91 8.78 -0.12
C SER A 47 0.84 7.85 0.44
N CYS A 48 1.21 7.03 1.42
CA CYS A 48 0.29 6.13 2.09
C CYS A 48 0.50 6.20 3.59
N GLN A 49 -0.60 6.36 4.32
CA GLN A 49 -0.56 6.53 5.76
C GLN A 49 -1.61 5.66 6.43
N VAL A 50 -1.27 5.08 7.57
CA VAL A 50 -2.25 4.38 8.41
C VAL A 50 -3.22 5.43 8.96
N VAL A 51 -4.52 5.15 8.84
CA VAL A 51 -5.56 6.06 9.33
C VAL A 51 -6.43 5.42 10.40
N TRP A 52 -6.33 4.12 10.58
CA TRP A 52 -7.09 3.39 11.58
C TRP A 52 -6.39 2.08 11.89
N LEU A 53 -6.41 1.71 13.17
CA LEU A 53 -5.87 0.43 13.65
C LEU A 53 -6.87 -0.14 14.64
N GLU A 54 -7.24 -1.39 14.45
CA GLU A 54 -8.24 -2.05 15.29
C GLU A 54 -7.83 -2.08 16.75
N ASN A 55 -6.56 -2.36 17.02
CA ASN A 55 -6.05 -2.47 18.38
C ASN A 55 -4.96 -1.43 18.61
N MET A 56 -5.31 -0.38 19.34
CA MET A 56 -4.41 0.74 19.65
C MET A 56 -3.66 0.56 20.96
N LYS A 57 -3.79 -0.59 21.63
CA LYS A 57 -3.12 -0.80 22.91
C LYS A 57 -2.20 -2.01 22.87
N GLU A 58 -1.09 -1.89 23.59
CA GLU A 58 -0.21 -3.03 23.87
C GLU A 58 -0.87 -3.94 24.91
N LYS A 59 -0.26 -5.11 25.15
CA LYS A 59 -0.79 -6.06 26.12
C LYS A 59 -0.88 -5.47 27.51
N ASP A 60 0.02 -4.57 27.87
CA ASP A 60 0.06 -3.91 29.16
C ASP A 60 -0.89 -2.70 29.27
N GLY A 61 -1.65 -2.42 28.20
CA GLY A 61 -2.60 -1.30 28.17
C GLY A 61 -2.00 0.01 27.71
N SER A 62 -0.71 0.10 27.47
CA SER A 62 -0.09 1.33 26.97
C SER A 62 -0.45 1.55 25.50
N PRO A 63 -0.45 2.83 25.03
CA PRO A 63 -0.74 3.12 23.63
C PRO A 63 0.31 2.51 22.71
N ARG A 64 -0.13 2.01 21.57
CA ARG A 64 0.79 1.53 20.54
C ARG A 64 1.38 2.70 19.77
N THR A 65 2.69 2.71 19.68
CA THR A 65 3.44 3.73 18.97
C THR A 65 4.47 3.03 18.06
N ASP A 66 5.12 3.82 17.24
CA ASP A 66 6.13 3.35 16.28
C ASP A 66 7.47 3.13 16.98
N LYS A 67 7.47 2.30 18.00
CA LYS A 67 8.61 2.13 18.91
C LYS A 67 9.85 1.52 18.25
N LYS A 68 9.70 0.87 17.09
CA LYS A 68 10.82 0.26 16.37
C LYS A 68 11.37 1.13 15.26
N ASN A 69 10.86 2.36 15.10
CA ASN A 69 11.35 3.24 14.06
C ASN A 69 12.86 3.50 14.27
N PRO A 70 13.69 3.33 13.22
CA PRO A 70 15.11 3.63 13.33
C PRO A 70 15.38 5.10 13.65
N ASP A 71 14.48 6.00 13.27
CA ASP A 71 14.54 7.41 13.66
C ASP A 71 13.89 7.58 15.04
N LYS A 72 14.71 7.82 16.04
CA LYS A 72 14.24 7.94 17.42
C LYS A 72 13.17 9.02 17.60
N SER A 73 13.22 10.09 16.81
CA SER A 73 12.25 11.19 16.92
C SER A 73 10.86 10.77 16.47
N LYS A 74 10.72 9.64 15.78
CA LYS A 74 9.43 9.14 15.28
C LYS A 74 8.84 8.03 16.14
N ARG A 75 9.54 7.58 17.17
CA ARG A 75 9.10 6.42 17.98
C ARG A 75 7.87 6.68 18.83
N THR A 76 7.51 7.94 19.04
CA THR A 76 6.29 8.32 19.77
C THR A 76 5.09 8.51 18.86
N THR A 77 5.25 8.35 17.56
CA THR A 77 4.15 8.45 16.62
C THR A 77 3.10 7.36 16.92
N PRO A 78 1.83 7.73 17.12
CA PRO A 78 0.78 6.73 17.33
C PRO A 78 0.70 5.77 16.14
N SER A 79 0.47 4.50 16.42
CA SER A 79 0.49 3.46 15.38
C SER A 79 -0.58 3.67 14.30
N ASP A 80 -1.66 4.38 14.61
CA ASP A 80 -2.71 4.70 13.63
C ASP A 80 -2.42 5.95 12.82
N LYS A 81 -1.20 6.49 12.89
CA LYS A 81 -0.79 7.68 12.15
C LYS A 81 0.54 7.50 11.41
N ILE A 82 1.04 6.28 11.37
CA ILE A 82 2.35 6.01 10.75
C ILE A 82 2.25 6.19 9.25
N VAL A 83 3.21 6.92 8.67
CA VAL A 83 3.35 7.02 7.22
C VAL A 83 4.10 5.77 6.75
N LEU A 84 3.43 4.95 5.94
CA LEU A 84 4.03 3.72 5.42
C LEU A 84 4.83 3.95 4.15
N ILE A 85 4.34 4.83 3.28
CA ILE A 85 5.00 5.17 2.02
C ILE A 85 5.05 6.68 1.93
N ASP A 86 6.25 7.24 1.93
CA ASP A 86 6.41 8.68 1.82
C ASP A 86 6.04 9.16 0.41
N LYS A 87 6.59 8.49 -0.62
CA LYS A 87 6.28 8.84 -1.99
C LYS A 87 6.60 7.70 -2.95
N ILE A 88 5.64 7.39 -3.80
CA ILE A 88 5.83 6.51 -4.96
C ILE A 88 5.25 7.21 -6.17
N THR A 89 5.72 6.84 -7.35
CA THR A 89 5.26 7.40 -8.62
C THR A 89 4.73 6.30 -9.52
N PHE A 90 3.84 6.69 -10.44
CA PHE A 90 3.21 5.75 -11.35
C PHE A 90 4.05 5.56 -12.61
N ASP A 91 4.26 4.31 -12.97
CA ASP A 91 4.90 3.92 -14.23
C ASP A 91 3.82 3.44 -15.18
N GLU A 92 3.49 4.26 -16.16
CA GLU A 92 2.40 3.96 -17.08
C GLU A 92 2.69 2.74 -17.94
N ALA A 93 3.94 2.55 -18.35
CA ALA A 93 4.31 1.40 -19.18
C ALA A 93 4.13 0.09 -18.43
N LYS A 94 4.44 0.07 -17.15
CA LYS A 94 4.32 -1.14 -16.32
C LYS A 94 2.98 -1.23 -15.59
N GLN A 95 2.17 -0.17 -15.63
CA GLN A 95 0.89 -0.12 -14.92
C GLN A 95 1.06 -0.40 -13.44
N GLU A 96 2.10 0.19 -12.84
CA GLU A 96 2.38 0.00 -11.41
C GLU A 96 2.99 1.27 -10.82
N TRP A 97 2.90 1.39 -9.51
CA TRP A 97 3.53 2.45 -8.72
C TRP A 97 4.79 1.90 -8.07
N GLY A 98 5.84 2.70 -8.05
CA GLY A 98 7.12 2.29 -7.48
C GLY A 98 8.03 3.48 -7.27
N ASN A 99 9.34 3.20 -7.35
CA ASN A 99 10.37 4.24 -7.17
C ASN A 99 10.29 4.86 -5.78
N GLY A 100 10.07 4.02 -4.78
CA GLY A 100 10.01 4.44 -3.39
C GLY A 100 10.12 3.26 -2.45
N GLN A 101 9.84 3.51 -1.17
CA GLN A 101 9.99 2.51 -0.14
C GLN A 101 8.73 2.42 0.70
N ILE A 102 8.49 1.25 1.26
CA ILE A 102 7.46 1.05 2.26
C ILE A 102 8.12 0.74 3.61
N TYR A 103 7.61 1.37 4.65
CA TYR A 103 8.05 1.15 6.01
C TYR A 103 7.21 0.05 6.67
N ASP A 104 7.88 -0.91 7.30
CA ASP A 104 7.23 -1.96 8.07
C ASP A 104 7.42 -1.67 9.57
N PRO A 105 6.38 -1.19 10.25
CA PRO A 105 6.51 -0.85 11.68
C PRO A 105 6.78 -2.05 12.57
N THR A 106 6.36 -3.26 12.17
CA THR A 106 6.54 -4.45 13.01
C THR A 106 8.00 -4.87 13.05
N ARG A 107 8.77 -4.58 11.99
CA ARG A 107 10.20 -4.89 11.91
C ARG A 107 11.07 -3.65 12.09
N GLY A 108 10.51 -2.46 11.98
CA GLY A 108 11.29 -1.22 11.99
C GLY A 108 12.22 -1.09 10.80
N LYS A 109 11.77 -1.52 9.62
CA LYS A 109 12.60 -1.58 8.41
C LYS A 109 11.87 -1.04 7.20
N PHE A 110 12.66 -0.57 6.23
CA PHE A 110 12.18 -0.09 4.94
C PHE A 110 12.49 -1.11 3.86
N PHE A 111 11.55 -1.26 2.92
CA PHE A 111 11.68 -2.14 1.77
C PHE A 111 11.39 -1.36 0.51
N LYS A 112 12.06 -1.71 -0.60
CA LYS A 112 11.62 -1.22 -1.91
C LYS A 112 10.20 -1.69 -2.13
N VAL A 113 9.36 -0.84 -2.73
CA VAL A 113 7.96 -1.18 -2.90
C VAL A 113 7.53 -1.08 -4.35
N ARG A 114 6.68 -2.01 -4.76
CA ARG A 114 5.93 -1.95 -6.01
C ARG A 114 4.49 -2.26 -5.70
N VAL A 115 3.60 -1.46 -6.28
CA VAL A 115 2.17 -1.57 -6.04
C VAL A 115 1.49 -1.65 -7.40
N SER A 116 0.57 -2.59 -7.54
CA SER A 116 -0.23 -2.71 -8.75
C SER A 116 -1.61 -3.25 -8.38
N PHE A 117 -2.58 -3.08 -9.26
CA PHE A 117 -3.90 -3.68 -9.03
C PHE A 117 -3.90 -5.13 -9.49
N LYS A 118 -4.30 -6.03 -8.60
CA LYS A 118 -4.59 -7.41 -8.96
C LYS A 118 -5.94 -7.50 -9.67
N ASP A 119 -6.91 -6.73 -9.18
CA ASP A 119 -8.22 -6.55 -9.77
C ASP A 119 -8.74 -5.17 -9.36
N ALA A 120 -9.97 -4.83 -9.71
CA ALA A 120 -10.50 -3.49 -9.51
C ALA A 120 -10.51 -3.04 -8.04
N LYS A 121 -10.50 -3.99 -7.10
CA LYS A 121 -10.62 -3.68 -5.67
C LYS A 121 -9.45 -4.20 -4.83
N THR A 122 -8.46 -4.79 -5.44
CA THR A 122 -7.37 -5.41 -4.70
C THR A 122 -6.03 -4.88 -5.18
N LEU A 123 -5.29 -4.25 -4.28
CA LEU A 123 -3.91 -3.87 -4.52
C LEU A 123 -2.98 -5.02 -4.18
N LYS A 124 -2.04 -5.26 -5.05
CA LYS A 124 -0.90 -6.13 -4.81
C LYS A 124 0.27 -5.24 -4.38
N VAL A 125 0.74 -5.43 -3.15
CA VAL A 125 1.82 -4.64 -2.59
C VAL A 125 3.01 -5.55 -2.36
N ARG A 126 4.11 -5.29 -3.08
CA ARG A 126 5.30 -6.11 -3.00
C ARG A 126 6.44 -5.29 -2.40
N GLY A 127 6.96 -5.77 -1.27
CA GLY A 127 8.15 -5.23 -0.66
C GLY A 127 9.34 -6.12 -0.95
N SER A 128 10.51 -5.55 -1.20
CA SER A 128 11.71 -6.34 -1.46
C SER A 128 12.93 -5.73 -0.79
N TRP A 129 13.84 -6.62 -0.39
CA TRP A 129 15.10 -6.25 0.24
C TRP A 129 16.14 -7.29 -0.18
N GLY A 130 17.07 -6.88 -1.06
CA GLY A 130 17.99 -7.82 -1.67
C GLY A 130 17.23 -8.92 -2.41
N PRO A 131 17.57 -10.20 -2.19
CA PRO A 131 16.88 -11.31 -2.86
C PRO A 131 15.54 -11.66 -2.21
N ILE A 132 15.21 -11.05 -1.07
CA ILE A 132 13.98 -11.36 -0.33
C ILE A 132 12.87 -10.45 -0.81
N SER A 133 11.68 -11.02 -1.04
CA SER A 133 10.49 -10.24 -1.34
C SER A 133 9.27 -10.87 -0.68
N GLU A 134 8.31 -10.01 -0.33
CA GLU A 134 7.02 -10.42 0.22
C GLU A 134 5.93 -9.67 -0.53
N THR A 135 4.82 -10.35 -0.75
CA THR A 135 3.66 -9.76 -1.41
C THR A 135 2.46 -9.88 -0.48
N VAL A 136 1.76 -8.76 -0.30
CA VAL A 136 0.52 -8.72 0.45
C VAL A 136 -0.55 -8.08 -0.42
N TYR A 137 -1.81 -8.25 -0.03
CA TYR A 137 -2.94 -7.73 -0.79
C TYR A 137 -3.80 -6.87 0.12
N TRP A 138 -4.13 -5.67 -0.37
CA TRP A 138 -4.96 -4.71 0.35
C TRP A 138 -6.25 -4.51 -0.41
N THR A 139 -7.37 -4.46 0.29
CA THR A 139 -8.70 -4.38 -0.32
C THR A 139 -9.21 -2.95 -0.28
N LYS A 140 -9.61 -2.44 -1.44
CA LYS A 140 -10.16 -1.09 -1.55
C LYS A 140 -11.53 -1.01 -0.88
N LEU A 141 -11.70 0.00 -0.07
CA LEU A 141 -12.96 0.27 0.63
C LEU A 141 -13.87 1.22 -0.14
#